data_534e28b4b1f5f5e718b9f34a12b808cf
#
_entry.id   534e28b4b1f5f5e718b9f34a12b808cf
#
_cell.length_a   1.000
_cell.length_b   1.000
_cell.length_c   1.000
_cell.angle_alpha   90.00
_cell.angle_beta   90.00
_cell.angle_gamma   90.00
#
_symmetry.space_group_name_H-M   'P 1'
#
loop_
_entity.id
_entity.type
_entity.pdbx_description
1 polymer ?
#
loop_
_entity_poly.entity_id
_entity_poly.type
_entity_poly.pdbx_seq_one_letter_code
_entity_poly.pdbx_strand_id
1 'polypeptide(L)'
;MLGKSAFLTLDSWDMAKFEVCCHKYADLSEHGYGVSILNDSKYGFATCGNLMRLSLLRAPKAPDAHADMGRHHIRWAILPHQGDLGSTTVRTAYNFNNPLKLAQSSKTLEASAFSSPIKVTGSPSLILDCIMRGEDDEDVSRGELAKRKGKSVILRIYDSLGGTSKGTIETSLDVKKVWKTNILEDDEEEFKIEKGKIDISLRPFEVATFRLQL
;
A
#
# COMPACT_ATOMS: atom_id res chain seq x y z
N MET A 1 0.26 -1.32 -12.64
CA MET A 1 0.04 -2.42 -13.61
C MET A 1 0.29 -1.90 -15.01
N LEU A 2 1.48 -2.10 -15.55
CA LEU A 2 1.87 -1.81 -16.93
C LEU A 2 2.37 -3.12 -17.59
N GLY A 3 1.74 -4.21 -17.26
CA GLY A 3 2.06 -5.52 -17.82
C GLY A 3 1.04 -5.94 -18.87
N LYS A 4 1.52 -6.21 -20.07
CA LYS A 4 0.82 -6.98 -21.11
C LYS A 4 -0.26 -6.33 -21.97
N SER A 5 -0.24 -5.04 -22.26
CA SER A 5 -1.09 -4.56 -23.35
C SER A 5 -0.38 -3.67 -24.36
N ALA A 6 0.90 -3.83 -24.54
CA ALA A 6 1.70 -2.97 -25.42
C ALA A 6 1.60 -3.33 -26.92
N PHE A 7 0.72 -4.22 -27.35
CA PHE A 7 0.65 -4.64 -28.75
C PHE A 7 -0.73 -4.52 -29.41
N LEU A 8 -1.71 -3.91 -28.76
CA LEU A 8 -2.98 -3.62 -29.40
C LEU A 8 -3.09 -2.11 -29.63
N THR A 9 -2.84 -1.68 -30.86
CA THR A 9 -3.08 -0.33 -31.40
C THR A 9 -2.89 0.77 -30.39
N LEU A 10 -1.66 1.29 -30.30
CA LEU A 10 -1.37 2.55 -29.57
C LEU A 10 -2.28 3.64 -30.13
N ASP A 11 -3.28 4.03 -29.38
CA ASP A 11 -4.05 5.22 -29.70
C ASP A 11 -3.27 6.48 -29.32
N SER A 12 -3.78 7.65 -29.70
CA SER A 12 -3.13 8.93 -29.38
C SER A 12 -3.00 9.17 -27.87
N TRP A 13 -3.86 8.57 -27.06
CA TRP A 13 -3.80 8.62 -25.60
C TRP A 13 -2.65 7.78 -25.04
N ASP A 14 -2.42 6.61 -25.60
CA ASP A 14 -1.30 5.76 -25.18
C ASP A 14 0.03 6.37 -25.60
N MET A 15 0.10 6.99 -26.79
CA MET A 15 1.28 7.72 -27.22
C MET A 15 1.59 8.94 -26.34
N ALA A 16 0.58 9.58 -25.77
CA ALA A 16 0.75 10.71 -24.86
C ALA A 16 1.27 10.28 -23.47
N LYS A 17 1.13 9.03 -23.10
CA LYS A 17 1.61 8.47 -21.81
C LYS A 17 3.08 8.05 -21.85
N PHE A 18 3.96 8.85 -22.42
CA PHE A 18 5.38 8.53 -22.53
C PHE A 18 6.10 8.51 -21.18
N GLU A 19 5.54 9.12 -20.14
CA GLU A 19 6.00 9.07 -18.76
C GLU A 19 4.78 9.00 -17.83
N VAL A 20 4.83 8.10 -16.85
CA VAL A 20 3.73 7.84 -15.93
C VAL A 20 4.21 7.91 -14.50
N CYS A 21 3.27 8.10 -13.57
CA CYS A 21 3.56 8.04 -12.15
C CYS A 21 3.59 6.58 -11.69
N CYS A 22 4.69 6.15 -11.06
CA CYS A 22 4.77 4.86 -10.41
C CYS A 22 5.14 5.02 -8.94
N HIS A 23 4.31 4.48 -8.05
CA HIS A 23 4.56 4.49 -6.61
C HIS A 23 5.16 3.17 -6.18
N LYS A 24 6.22 3.23 -5.37
CA LYS A 24 6.92 2.11 -4.75
C LYS A 24 7.66 1.21 -5.73
N TYR A 25 7.06 0.79 -6.85
CA TYR A 25 7.71 -0.08 -7.84
C TYR A 25 7.08 0.05 -9.23
N ALA A 26 7.85 -0.35 -10.24
CA ALA A 26 7.36 -0.72 -11.57
C ALA A 26 7.94 -2.07 -11.93
N ASP A 27 7.18 -2.88 -12.66
CA ASP A 27 7.55 -4.24 -13.02
C ASP A 27 7.45 -4.47 -14.52
N LEU A 28 8.43 -5.21 -15.04
CA LEU A 28 8.42 -5.72 -16.40
C LEU A 28 8.72 -7.21 -16.35
N SER A 29 7.74 -8.02 -16.69
CA SER A 29 7.85 -9.48 -16.64
C SER A 29 7.41 -10.13 -17.92
N GLU A 30 8.02 -11.27 -18.18
CA GLU A 30 7.65 -12.24 -19.21
C GLU A 30 7.41 -13.60 -18.57
N HIS A 31 6.98 -14.59 -19.36
CA HIS A 31 6.74 -15.93 -18.81
C HIS A 31 8.00 -16.48 -18.13
N GLY A 32 7.92 -16.77 -16.85
CA GLY A 32 8.97 -17.37 -16.05
C GLY A 32 9.99 -16.42 -15.44
N TYR A 33 10.03 -15.15 -15.83
CA TYR A 33 11.02 -14.20 -15.33
C TYR A 33 10.49 -12.75 -15.34
N GLY A 34 10.90 -11.98 -14.36
CA GLY A 34 10.60 -10.53 -14.31
C GLY A 34 11.67 -9.73 -13.58
N VAL A 35 11.63 -8.43 -13.80
CA VAL A 35 12.48 -7.46 -13.10
C VAL A 35 11.63 -6.29 -12.68
N SER A 36 11.66 -5.99 -11.38
CA SER A 36 11.05 -4.78 -10.84
C SER A 36 12.09 -3.72 -10.51
N ILE A 37 11.79 -2.46 -10.77
CA ILE A 37 12.51 -1.31 -10.22
C ILE A 37 11.73 -0.80 -9.02
N LEU A 38 12.37 -0.84 -7.84
CA LEU A 38 11.84 -0.29 -6.60
C LEU A 38 12.32 1.16 -6.46
N ASN A 39 11.44 2.04 -6.02
CA ASN A 39 11.80 3.43 -5.77
C ASN A 39 11.33 3.91 -4.40
N ASP A 40 12.01 4.91 -3.90
CA ASP A 40 11.68 5.63 -2.68
C ASP A 40 11.47 7.11 -3.07
N SER A 41 10.19 7.51 -3.19
CA SER A 41 9.78 8.88 -3.53
C SER A 41 10.18 9.42 -4.92
N LYS A 42 10.54 8.55 -5.88
CA LYS A 42 10.81 8.94 -7.27
C LYS A 42 9.77 8.29 -8.18
N TYR A 43 8.83 9.06 -8.71
CA TYR A 43 7.60 8.56 -9.30
C TYR A 43 7.54 8.61 -10.83
N GLY A 44 8.36 9.45 -11.46
CA GLY A 44 8.41 9.53 -12.91
C GLY A 44 9.01 8.26 -13.52
N PHE A 45 8.24 7.58 -14.37
CA PHE A 45 8.63 6.31 -14.94
C PHE A 45 8.21 6.17 -16.39
N ALA A 46 9.07 5.60 -17.22
CA ALA A 46 8.76 5.31 -18.60
C ALA A 46 9.23 3.92 -19.01
N THR A 47 8.45 3.27 -19.88
CA THR A 47 8.79 2.00 -20.50
C THR A 47 8.74 2.10 -22.01
N CYS A 48 9.64 1.41 -22.69
CA CYS A 48 9.64 1.26 -24.14
C CYS A 48 10.24 -0.10 -24.50
N GLY A 49 9.40 -1.05 -24.91
CA GLY A 49 9.82 -2.44 -25.11
C GLY A 49 10.40 -3.04 -23.84
N ASN A 50 11.65 -3.46 -23.87
CA ASN A 50 12.38 -4.00 -22.72
C ASN A 50 13.17 -2.96 -21.92
N LEU A 51 12.99 -1.69 -22.21
CA LEU A 51 13.64 -0.59 -21.51
C LEU A 51 12.71 -0.05 -20.41
N MET A 52 13.22 0.03 -19.18
CA MET A 52 12.61 0.72 -18.04
C MET A 52 13.47 1.93 -17.66
N ARG A 53 12.84 3.09 -17.43
CA ARG A 53 13.50 4.31 -17.00
C ARG A 53 12.82 4.93 -15.81
N LEU A 54 13.58 5.12 -14.73
CA LEU A 54 13.14 5.85 -13.53
C LEU A 54 13.74 7.27 -13.56
N SER A 55 12.90 8.28 -13.51
CA SER A 55 13.31 9.67 -13.43
C SER A 55 13.74 10.02 -12.01
N LEU A 56 15.00 10.33 -11.81
CA LEU A 56 15.55 10.60 -10.48
C LEU A 56 15.49 12.08 -10.11
N LEU A 57 15.77 12.97 -11.08
CA LEU A 57 15.81 14.42 -10.88
C LEU A 57 15.60 15.13 -12.21
N ARG A 58 14.93 16.27 -12.20
CA ARG A 58 14.72 17.07 -13.40
C ARG A 58 15.50 18.39 -13.41
N ALA A 59 15.56 19.11 -12.29
CA ALA A 59 16.23 20.41 -12.12
C ALA A 59 15.90 21.43 -13.24
N PRO A 60 14.63 21.82 -13.43
CA PRO A 60 14.23 22.76 -14.47
C PRO A 60 14.82 24.16 -14.19
N LYS A 61 15.05 24.94 -15.25
CA LYS A 61 15.59 26.30 -15.15
C LYS A 61 14.51 27.40 -15.18
N ALA A 62 13.28 27.03 -15.48
CA ALA A 62 12.12 27.93 -15.49
C ALA A 62 10.91 27.20 -14.87
N PRO A 63 10.07 27.89 -14.10
CA PRO A 63 10.13 29.31 -13.72
C PRO A 63 11.18 29.63 -12.64
N ASP A 64 11.70 28.64 -11.90
CA ASP A 64 12.74 28.82 -10.89
C ASP A 64 14.11 28.36 -11.42
N ALA A 65 15.03 29.30 -11.56
CA ALA A 65 16.38 29.02 -12.06
C ALA A 65 17.23 28.15 -11.09
N HIS A 66 16.79 28.03 -9.84
CA HIS A 66 17.49 27.26 -8.80
C HIS A 66 16.71 26.01 -8.36
N ALA A 67 15.66 25.63 -9.08
CA ALA A 67 14.87 24.46 -8.78
C ALA A 67 15.76 23.21 -8.69
N ASP A 68 15.51 22.40 -7.65
CA ASP A 68 16.22 21.14 -7.37
C ASP A 68 17.75 21.27 -7.22
N MET A 69 18.26 22.47 -6.96
CA MET A 69 19.68 22.66 -6.66
C MET A 69 20.00 22.18 -5.26
N GLY A 70 21.17 21.53 -5.10
CA GLY A 70 21.66 21.06 -3.82
C GLY A 70 21.96 19.57 -3.79
N ARG A 71 22.11 19.04 -2.57
CA ARG A 71 22.42 17.62 -2.35
C ARG A 71 21.14 16.80 -2.26
N HIS A 72 21.06 15.72 -3.03
CA HIS A 72 19.92 14.79 -3.03
C HIS A 72 20.36 13.42 -2.51
N HIS A 73 19.51 12.80 -1.70
CA HIS A 73 19.61 11.41 -1.30
C HIS A 73 18.51 10.63 -2.02
N ILE A 74 18.90 9.77 -2.94
CA ILE A 74 17.97 9.00 -3.76
C ILE A 74 18.21 7.53 -3.52
N ARG A 75 17.14 6.79 -3.23
CA ARG A 75 17.17 5.34 -3.05
C ARG A 75 16.34 4.68 -4.13
N TRP A 76 16.90 3.67 -4.73
CA TRP A 76 16.22 2.78 -5.68
C TRP A 76 16.89 1.41 -5.68
N ALA A 77 16.21 0.40 -6.16
CA ALA A 77 16.77 -0.96 -6.24
C ALA A 77 16.23 -1.70 -7.47
N ILE A 78 16.96 -2.71 -7.91
CA ILE A 78 16.53 -3.68 -8.92
C ILE A 78 16.19 -4.97 -8.20
N LEU A 79 15.03 -5.53 -8.50
CA LEU A 79 14.53 -6.79 -7.93
C LEU A 79 14.22 -7.77 -9.07
N PRO A 80 15.15 -8.66 -9.45
CA PRO A 80 14.83 -9.80 -10.31
C PRO A 80 13.94 -10.79 -9.58
N HIS A 81 12.98 -11.40 -10.28
CA HIS A 81 12.08 -12.40 -9.69
C HIS A 81 11.65 -13.45 -10.71
N GLN A 82 11.19 -14.61 -10.22
CA GLN A 82 10.62 -15.64 -11.07
C GLN A 82 9.15 -15.34 -11.36
N GLY A 83 8.73 -15.65 -12.58
CA GLY A 83 7.34 -15.52 -13.01
C GLY A 83 6.90 -14.07 -13.21
N ASP A 84 5.61 -13.92 -13.28
CA ASP A 84 4.92 -12.62 -13.40
C ASP A 84 5.01 -11.83 -12.09
N LEU A 85 4.60 -10.55 -12.12
CA LEU A 85 4.45 -9.71 -10.94
C LEU A 85 3.67 -10.44 -9.84
N GLY A 86 4.25 -10.56 -8.68
CA GLY A 86 3.67 -11.27 -7.54
C GLY A 86 3.70 -10.48 -6.24
N SER A 87 3.07 -11.04 -5.21
CA SER A 87 3.01 -10.43 -3.87
C SER A 87 4.39 -10.20 -3.23
N THR A 88 5.41 -10.96 -3.62
CA THR A 88 6.79 -10.78 -3.16
C THR A 88 7.32 -9.41 -3.56
N THR A 89 7.16 -9.01 -4.83
CA THR A 89 7.54 -7.68 -5.31
C THR A 89 6.81 -6.58 -4.53
N VAL A 90 5.49 -6.71 -4.38
CA VAL A 90 4.66 -5.74 -3.66
C VAL A 90 5.15 -5.55 -2.23
N ARG A 91 5.37 -6.64 -1.50
CA ARG A 91 5.84 -6.61 -0.10
C ARG A 91 7.27 -6.08 0.02
N THR A 92 8.15 -6.47 -0.90
CA THR A 92 9.54 -5.98 -0.92
C THR A 92 9.57 -4.47 -1.15
N ALA A 93 8.78 -3.98 -2.10
CA ALA A 93 8.65 -2.54 -2.37
C ALA A 93 8.04 -1.77 -1.19
N TYR A 94 7.05 -2.37 -0.51
CA TYR A 94 6.50 -1.80 0.71
C TYR A 94 7.57 -1.66 1.80
N ASN A 95 8.32 -2.73 2.07
CA ASN A 95 9.39 -2.73 3.06
C ASN A 95 10.54 -1.78 2.68
N PHE A 96 10.83 -1.63 1.38
CA PHE A 96 11.82 -0.69 0.89
C PHE A 96 11.46 0.76 1.24
N ASN A 97 10.17 1.10 1.19
CA ASN A 97 9.65 2.42 1.54
C ASN A 97 9.41 2.60 3.05
N ASN A 98 9.23 1.50 3.78
CA ASN A 98 8.97 1.49 5.22
C ASN A 98 10.06 0.69 5.96
N PRO A 99 11.29 1.22 6.06
CA PRO A 99 12.38 0.51 6.71
C PRO A 99 12.13 0.30 8.20
N LEU A 100 12.68 -0.76 8.76
CA LEU A 100 12.62 -1.03 10.19
C LEU A 100 13.21 0.14 10.98
N LYS A 101 12.52 0.52 12.05
CA LYS A 101 12.96 1.52 13.00
C LYS A 101 13.46 0.83 14.27
N LEU A 102 14.63 1.23 14.73
CA LEU A 102 15.18 0.76 15.99
C LEU A 102 14.79 1.73 17.11
N ALA A 103 14.30 1.17 18.22
CA ALA A 103 14.02 1.91 19.44
C ALA A 103 14.68 1.18 20.62
N GLN A 104 15.37 1.92 21.47
CA GLN A 104 15.94 1.38 22.70
C GLN A 104 14.87 1.41 23.80
N SER A 105 14.63 0.27 24.44
CA SER A 105 13.76 0.17 25.63
C SER A 105 14.61 0.07 26.88
N SER A 106 14.23 0.82 27.91
CA SER A 106 14.83 0.70 29.26
C SER A 106 14.22 -0.45 30.08
N LYS A 107 13.19 -1.11 29.55
CA LYS A 107 12.48 -2.22 30.20
C LYS A 107 12.59 -3.47 29.32
N THR A 108 12.70 -4.63 29.99
CA THR A 108 12.54 -5.91 29.31
C THR A 108 11.10 -6.03 28.80
N LEU A 109 10.95 -6.26 27.51
CA LEU A 109 9.66 -6.48 26.89
C LEU A 109 9.28 -7.94 26.93
N GLU A 110 8.03 -8.26 27.28
CA GLU A 110 7.48 -9.60 27.19
C GLU A 110 7.41 -10.07 25.73
N ALA A 111 7.57 -11.36 25.48
CA ALA A 111 7.51 -11.92 24.12
C ALA A 111 6.19 -11.61 23.40
N SER A 112 5.09 -11.48 24.14
CA SER A 112 3.77 -11.08 23.62
C SER A 112 3.77 -9.67 23.02
N ALA A 113 4.65 -8.78 23.47
CA ALA A 113 4.79 -7.43 22.91
C ALA A 113 5.29 -7.40 21.45
N PHE A 114 5.85 -8.53 20.98
CA PHE A 114 6.34 -8.67 19.60
C PHE A 114 5.35 -9.35 18.66
N SER A 115 4.18 -9.78 19.15
CA SER A 115 3.12 -10.33 18.31
C SER A 115 2.26 -9.19 17.73
N SER A 116 1.97 -9.26 16.42
CA SER A 116 1.03 -8.34 15.82
C SER A 116 -0.39 -8.65 16.33
N PRO A 117 -1.11 -7.67 16.89
CA PRO A 117 -2.50 -7.88 17.32
C PRO A 117 -3.47 -8.06 16.15
N ILE A 118 -3.03 -7.79 14.92
CA ILE A 118 -3.83 -7.88 13.71
C ILE A 118 -3.01 -8.60 12.63
N LYS A 119 -3.64 -9.56 11.97
CA LYS A 119 -3.07 -10.34 10.88
C LYS A 119 -4.09 -10.48 9.76
N VAL A 120 -3.66 -10.38 8.52
CA VAL A 120 -4.47 -10.69 7.34
C VAL A 120 -3.93 -11.95 6.70
N THR A 121 -4.81 -12.93 6.51
CA THR A 121 -4.50 -14.24 5.92
C THR A 121 -5.39 -14.49 4.70
N GLY A 122 -5.06 -15.51 3.89
CA GLY A 122 -5.80 -15.85 2.68
C GLY A 122 -5.04 -15.51 1.41
N SER A 123 -5.67 -14.82 0.47
CA SER A 123 -5.03 -14.48 -0.81
C SER A 123 -3.74 -13.69 -0.58
N PRO A 124 -2.62 -14.09 -1.23
CA PRO A 124 -1.35 -13.38 -1.10
C PRO A 124 -1.38 -11.96 -1.67
N SER A 125 -2.37 -11.63 -2.49
CA SER A 125 -2.58 -10.29 -3.05
C SER A 125 -3.20 -9.30 -2.07
N LEU A 126 -3.75 -9.77 -0.95
CA LEU A 126 -4.27 -8.91 0.11
C LEU A 126 -3.12 -8.27 0.88
N ILE A 127 -3.05 -6.96 0.85
CA ILE A 127 -2.03 -6.17 1.54
C ILE A 127 -2.71 -5.29 2.59
N LEU A 128 -2.31 -5.47 3.85
CA LEU A 128 -2.64 -4.54 4.92
C LEU A 128 -1.69 -3.33 4.79
N ASP A 129 -2.23 -2.21 4.35
CA ASP A 129 -1.45 -1.00 4.08
C ASP A 129 -1.19 -0.21 5.36
N CYS A 130 -2.23 0.04 6.15
CA CYS A 130 -2.06 0.76 7.41
C CYS A 130 -3.02 0.28 8.50
N ILE A 131 -2.58 0.53 9.74
CA ILE A 131 -3.33 0.38 10.98
C ILE A 131 -3.25 1.73 11.69
N MET A 132 -4.38 2.35 12.01
CA MET A 132 -4.42 3.64 12.68
C MET A 132 -5.61 3.74 13.63
N ARG A 133 -5.64 4.81 14.43
CA ARG A 133 -6.79 5.14 15.27
C ARG A 133 -7.85 5.86 14.42
N GLY A 134 -9.12 5.68 14.76
CA GLY A 134 -10.19 6.42 14.11
C GLY A 134 -10.04 7.92 14.31
N GLU A 135 -10.16 8.72 13.24
CA GLU A 135 -10.02 10.17 13.33
C GLU A 135 -11.12 10.84 14.15
N ASP A 136 -12.30 10.25 14.15
CA ASP A 136 -13.48 10.72 14.87
C ASP A 136 -13.61 10.18 16.31
N ASP A 137 -12.70 9.32 16.76
CA ASP A 137 -12.66 8.88 18.17
C ASP A 137 -12.49 10.10 19.11
N GLU A 138 -13.23 10.16 20.21
CA GLU A 138 -13.28 11.33 21.11
C GLU A 138 -11.92 11.72 21.71
N ASP A 139 -11.01 10.76 21.86
CA ASP A 139 -9.64 10.97 22.35
C ASP A 139 -8.61 11.30 21.25
N VAL A 140 -9.02 11.24 19.98
CA VAL A 140 -8.19 11.55 18.80
C VAL A 140 -8.68 12.80 18.09
N SER A 141 -10.02 12.93 17.92
CA SER A 141 -10.64 14.00 17.16
C SER A 141 -10.24 15.38 17.67
N ARG A 142 -9.80 16.23 16.73
CA ARG A 142 -9.44 17.62 16.97
C ARG A 142 -10.26 18.53 16.07
N GLY A 143 -10.73 19.66 16.64
CA GLY A 143 -11.46 20.68 15.90
C GLY A 143 -12.92 20.34 15.63
N GLU A 144 -13.37 20.49 14.39
CA GLU A 144 -14.79 20.46 13.98
C GLU A 144 -15.33 19.06 13.66
N LEU A 145 -14.49 18.02 13.71
CA LEU A 145 -14.94 16.66 13.43
C LEU A 145 -15.94 16.18 14.49
N ALA A 146 -16.97 15.50 14.07
CA ALA A 146 -17.88 14.79 14.96
C ALA A 146 -17.08 13.81 15.83
N LYS A 147 -17.45 13.73 17.11
CA LYS A 147 -16.76 12.85 18.06
C LYS A 147 -17.53 11.57 18.25
N ARG A 148 -16.89 10.45 17.97
CA ARG A 148 -17.40 9.11 18.26
C ARG A 148 -16.97 8.68 19.67
N LYS A 149 -17.91 8.20 20.47
CA LYS A 149 -17.61 7.64 21.79
C LYS A 149 -16.88 6.31 21.66
N GLY A 150 -15.90 6.12 22.52
CA GLY A 150 -15.07 4.90 22.55
C GLY A 150 -13.83 4.99 21.68
N LYS A 151 -13.22 3.84 21.47
CA LYS A 151 -11.97 3.70 20.70
C LYS A 151 -12.19 2.79 19.50
N SER A 152 -11.58 3.14 18.39
CA SER A 152 -11.59 2.31 17.20
C SER A 152 -10.21 2.16 16.57
N VAL A 153 -10.04 1.08 15.84
CA VAL A 153 -8.86 0.82 14.99
C VAL A 153 -9.33 0.74 13.55
N ILE A 154 -8.72 1.52 12.70
CA ILE A 154 -8.97 1.56 11.27
C ILE A 154 -7.92 0.72 10.57
N LEU A 155 -8.37 -0.17 9.68
CA LEU A 155 -7.53 -0.98 8.81
C LEU A 155 -7.79 -0.60 7.37
N ARG A 156 -6.73 -0.34 6.59
CA ARG A 156 -6.85 -0.25 5.13
C ARG A 156 -6.17 -1.43 4.48
N ILE A 157 -6.94 -2.16 3.68
CA ILE A 157 -6.51 -3.37 3.00
C ILE A 157 -6.83 -3.20 1.52
N TYR A 158 -5.92 -3.61 0.65
CA TYR A 158 -6.16 -3.55 -0.79
C TYR A 158 -5.76 -4.85 -1.49
N ASP A 159 -6.40 -5.11 -2.63
CA ASP A 159 -5.92 -6.12 -3.57
C ASP A 159 -4.84 -5.55 -4.48
N SER A 160 -3.67 -6.18 -4.50
CA SER A 160 -2.49 -5.68 -5.19
C SER A 160 -2.25 -6.25 -6.59
N LEU A 161 -2.95 -7.32 -6.97
CA LEU A 161 -2.67 -8.07 -8.20
C LEU A 161 -3.83 -8.10 -9.22
N GLY A 162 -4.97 -7.51 -8.88
CA GLY A 162 -6.11 -7.36 -9.80
C GLY A 162 -6.95 -8.61 -9.98
N GLY A 163 -7.01 -9.46 -8.96
CA GLY A 163 -7.92 -10.60 -8.88
C GLY A 163 -9.01 -10.41 -7.83
N THR A 164 -10.06 -11.24 -7.85
CA THR A 164 -10.96 -11.32 -6.70
C THR A 164 -10.23 -12.01 -5.56
N SER A 165 -10.02 -11.30 -4.46
CA SER A 165 -9.23 -11.76 -3.34
C SER A 165 -10.09 -12.05 -2.13
N LYS A 166 -9.92 -13.23 -1.53
CA LYS A 166 -10.60 -13.62 -0.28
C LYS A 166 -9.59 -13.83 0.82
N GLY A 167 -9.95 -13.45 2.04
CA GLY A 167 -9.10 -13.64 3.20
C GLY A 167 -9.83 -13.39 4.50
N THR A 168 -9.08 -13.45 5.58
CA THR A 168 -9.59 -13.28 6.93
C THR A 168 -8.70 -12.31 7.68
N ILE A 169 -9.30 -11.30 8.30
CA ILE A 169 -8.63 -10.46 9.32
C ILE A 169 -8.73 -11.20 10.64
N GLU A 170 -7.61 -11.53 11.23
CA GLU A 170 -7.51 -12.14 12.56
C GLU A 170 -7.04 -11.07 13.55
N THR A 171 -7.72 -10.94 14.69
CA THR A 171 -7.37 -9.96 15.72
C THR A 171 -7.46 -10.55 17.12
N SER A 172 -6.51 -10.17 17.97
CA SER A 172 -6.52 -10.44 19.42
C SER A 172 -7.10 -9.29 20.23
N LEU A 173 -7.52 -8.18 19.57
CA LEU A 173 -8.15 -7.06 20.23
C LEU A 173 -9.58 -7.44 20.65
N ASP A 174 -10.06 -6.83 21.74
CA ASP A 174 -11.45 -6.99 22.22
C ASP A 174 -12.41 -6.16 21.37
N VAL A 175 -12.66 -6.63 20.14
CA VAL A 175 -13.50 -5.94 19.16
C VAL A 175 -14.96 -6.29 19.39
N LYS A 176 -15.79 -5.27 19.58
CA LYS A 176 -17.24 -5.39 19.79
C LYS A 176 -18.03 -5.38 18.48
N LYS A 177 -17.62 -4.51 17.55
CA LYS A 177 -18.26 -4.33 16.25
C LYS A 177 -17.23 -4.07 15.17
N VAL A 178 -17.57 -4.47 13.95
CA VAL A 178 -16.77 -4.23 12.76
C VAL A 178 -17.63 -3.60 11.68
N TRP A 179 -17.12 -2.54 11.07
CA TRP A 179 -17.77 -1.85 9.97
C TRP A 179 -16.83 -1.80 8.76
N LYS A 180 -17.36 -2.04 7.57
CA LYS A 180 -16.75 -1.54 6.35
C LYS A 180 -17.12 -0.07 6.24
N THR A 181 -16.14 0.77 5.96
CA THR A 181 -16.32 2.22 5.88
C THR A 181 -15.88 2.72 4.51
N ASN A 182 -16.28 3.93 4.16
CA ASN A 182 -15.64 4.64 3.06
C ASN A 182 -14.23 5.12 3.47
N ILE A 183 -13.54 5.81 2.56
CA ILE A 183 -12.17 6.28 2.82
C ILE A 183 -12.12 7.43 3.87
N LEU A 184 -13.24 8.11 4.09
CA LEU A 184 -13.42 9.14 5.12
C LEU A 184 -13.84 8.57 6.47
N GLU A 185 -13.86 7.24 6.59
CA GLU A 185 -14.19 6.50 7.80
C GLU A 185 -15.69 6.54 8.21
N ASP A 186 -16.60 6.94 7.31
CA ASP A 186 -18.03 6.81 7.57
C ASP A 186 -18.46 5.34 7.46
N ASP A 187 -19.22 4.87 8.45
CA ASP A 187 -19.70 3.49 8.53
C ASP A 187 -20.71 3.20 7.40
N GLU A 188 -20.48 2.14 6.61
CA GLU A 188 -21.36 1.74 5.50
C GLU A 188 -22.04 0.40 5.76
N GLU A 189 -21.30 -0.65 6.11
CA GLU A 189 -21.79 -2.02 6.26
C GLU A 189 -21.21 -2.68 7.49
N GLU A 190 -22.07 -3.27 8.34
CA GLU A 190 -21.64 -4.02 9.53
C GLU A 190 -21.18 -5.43 9.14
N PHE A 191 -20.00 -5.82 9.58
CA PHE A 191 -19.41 -7.14 9.36
C PHE A 191 -19.52 -7.99 10.62
N LYS A 192 -19.76 -9.29 10.42
CA LYS A 192 -19.70 -10.25 11.52
C LYS A 192 -18.26 -10.48 11.97
N ILE A 193 -18.07 -10.53 13.27
CA ILE A 193 -16.84 -11.00 13.90
C ILE A 193 -17.13 -12.28 14.68
N GLU A 194 -16.38 -13.34 14.40
CA GLU A 194 -16.51 -14.61 15.10
C GLU A 194 -15.14 -15.04 15.64
N LYS A 195 -15.03 -15.10 16.98
CA LYS A 195 -13.78 -15.50 17.66
C LYS A 195 -12.54 -14.70 17.19
N GLY A 196 -12.70 -13.40 17.00
CA GLY A 196 -11.61 -12.52 16.53
C GLY A 196 -11.28 -12.64 15.05
N LYS A 197 -12.17 -13.27 14.24
CA LYS A 197 -11.99 -13.44 12.80
C LYS A 197 -13.09 -12.73 12.03
N ILE A 198 -12.70 -12.06 10.95
CA ILE A 198 -13.58 -11.31 10.05
C ILE A 198 -13.24 -11.74 8.63
N ASP A 199 -14.16 -12.39 7.95
CA ASP A 199 -13.98 -12.81 6.57
C ASP A 199 -14.24 -11.64 5.63
N ILE A 200 -13.30 -11.44 4.68
CA ILE A 200 -13.34 -10.34 3.72
C ILE A 200 -13.18 -10.86 2.29
N SER A 201 -13.80 -10.12 1.37
CA SER A 201 -13.65 -10.35 -0.07
C SER A 201 -13.51 -9.00 -0.77
N LEU A 202 -12.44 -8.84 -1.54
CA LEU A 202 -12.14 -7.63 -2.30
C LEU A 202 -12.25 -7.91 -3.80
N ARG A 203 -12.77 -6.92 -4.52
CA ARG A 203 -12.73 -6.90 -5.99
C ARG A 203 -11.32 -6.59 -6.48
N PRO A 204 -11.03 -6.81 -7.78
CA PRO A 204 -9.76 -6.43 -8.40
C PRO A 204 -9.38 -4.98 -8.08
N PHE A 205 -8.19 -4.78 -7.47
CA PHE A 205 -7.63 -3.48 -7.08
C PHE A 205 -8.48 -2.67 -6.09
N GLU A 206 -9.46 -3.29 -5.43
CA GLU A 206 -10.26 -2.60 -4.40
C GLU A 206 -9.39 -2.21 -3.21
N VAL A 207 -9.59 -0.99 -2.74
CA VAL A 207 -9.13 -0.53 -1.43
C VAL A 207 -10.34 -0.55 -0.49
N ALA A 208 -10.27 -1.34 0.57
CA ALA A 208 -11.31 -1.44 1.59
C ALA A 208 -10.80 -0.91 2.93
N THR A 209 -11.66 -0.16 3.61
CA THR A 209 -11.40 0.35 4.95
C THR A 209 -12.32 -0.34 5.93
N PHE A 210 -11.78 -0.81 7.05
CA PHE A 210 -12.54 -1.48 8.11
C PHE A 210 -12.30 -0.76 9.43
N ARG A 211 -13.38 -0.48 10.13
CA ARG A 211 -13.37 0.05 11.50
C ARG A 211 -13.63 -1.09 12.46
N LEU A 212 -12.73 -1.31 13.39
CA LEU A 212 -12.85 -2.23 14.52
C LEU A 212 -13.13 -1.41 15.78
N GLN A 213 -14.35 -1.46 16.28
CA GLN A 213 -14.74 -0.77 17.50
C GLN A 213 -14.37 -1.62 18.73
N LEU A 214 -13.58 -1.06 19.65
CA LEU A 214 -13.09 -1.70 20.88
C LEU A 214 -14.04 -1.52 22.06
#